data_650a4961033f6665acfbc03b83eecd82
#
_entry.id   650a4961033f6665acfbc03b83eecd82
#
_cell.length_a   1.000
_cell.length_b   1.000
_cell.length_c   1.000
_cell.angle_alpha   90.00
_cell.angle_beta   90.00
_cell.angle_gamma   90.00
#
_symmetry.space_group_name_H-M   'P 1'
#
loop_
_entity.id
_entity.type
_entity.pdbx_description
1 polymer ?
#
loop_
_entity_poly.entity_id
_entity_poly.type
_entity_poly.pdbx_seq_one_letter_code
_entity_poly.pdbx_strand_id
1 'polypeptide(L)'
;MVSLTDVQASNSRIATALPPRLVAVFVGATSGIGEATLKQFAKHTYRPRVYFVGRSQEAGEHITAECEALNSEGEFVFVKADTSLIQTPEGLHFAMALATYSRTRFIVNLLPLLQQATSLRRVVSVFTAGKEGPVDTSNIQGRKMSMLSQRSHGSSLVTLSLEALAQKAPDVAFIHNFPGVVRGGTARGTTGAAMFVFKAVFAVVGPLLYMPDQECGERHLFLATSARYPAGVTQNAASGVPLADGVAVARGINGQSGSGVYSVDSHGESSGPKVEELLANFRKDGMVETVWKDTQEQFTRITGTLAV
;
A
#
# COMPACT_ATOMS: atom_id res chain seq x y z
N MET A 1 18.76 5.15 -7.61
CA MET A 1 17.35 5.61 -7.70
C MET A 1 16.78 5.10 -9.01
N VAL A 2 15.63 4.45 -8.97
CA VAL A 2 14.97 3.97 -10.20
C VAL A 2 14.38 5.16 -10.94
N SER A 3 14.84 5.42 -12.17
CA SER A 3 14.36 6.52 -12.99
C SER A 3 12.91 6.28 -13.45
N LEU A 4 12.18 7.35 -13.81
CA LEU A 4 10.84 7.18 -14.39
C LEU A 4 10.88 6.41 -15.71
N THR A 5 11.95 6.58 -16.49
CA THR A 5 12.15 5.82 -17.73
C THR A 5 12.28 4.31 -17.48
N ASP A 6 13.02 3.91 -16.44
CA ASP A 6 13.13 2.48 -16.07
C ASP A 6 11.80 1.91 -15.60
N VAL A 7 11.03 2.71 -14.82
CA VAL A 7 9.68 2.36 -14.38
C VAL A 7 8.77 2.10 -15.58
N GLN A 8 8.72 3.03 -16.51
CA GLN A 8 7.87 2.93 -17.71
C GLN A 8 8.33 1.78 -18.63
N ALA A 9 9.62 1.60 -18.81
CA ALA A 9 10.18 0.47 -19.55
C ALA A 9 9.82 -0.88 -18.90
N SER A 10 9.81 -0.96 -17.57
CA SER A 10 9.34 -2.16 -16.87
C SER A 10 7.83 -2.37 -17.07
N ASN A 11 7.02 -1.33 -16.88
CA ASN A 11 5.57 -1.41 -17.01
C ASN A 11 5.13 -1.79 -18.43
N SER A 12 5.79 -1.30 -19.47
CA SER A 12 5.49 -1.67 -20.87
C SER A 12 5.68 -3.15 -21.17
N ARG A 13 6.44 -3.87 -20.36
CA ARG A 13 6.67 -5.31 -20.51
C ARG A 13 5.70 -6.20 -19.73
N ILE A 14 4.79 -5.63 -18.95
CA ILE A 14 3.87 -6.40 -18.09
C ILE A 14 3.07 -7.40 -18.91
N ALA A 15 2.46 -6.97 -20.02
CA ALA A 15 1.62 -7.83 -20.87
C ALA A 15 2.36 -9.03 -21.48
N THR A 16 3.68 -8.95 -21.63
CA THR A 16 4.51 -10.02 -22.20
C THR A 16 5.28 -10.83 -21.16
N ALA A 17 5.60 -10.20 -20.01
CA ALA A 17 6.40 -10.83 -18.95
C ALA A 17 5.55 -11.52 -17.88
N LEU A 18 4.30 -11.10 -17.69
CA LEU A 18 3.39 -11.69 -16.74
C LEU A 18 2.25 -12.44 -17.44
N PRO A 19 1.66 -13.45 -16.79
CA PRO A 19 0.57 -14.20 -17.40
C PRO A 19 -0.65 -13.31 -17.65
N PRO A 20 -1.47 -13.65 -18.66
CA PRO A 20 -2.77 -12.98 -18.86
C PRO A 20 -3.70 -13.21 -17.66
N ARG A 21 -4.74 -12.37 -17.55
CA ARG A 21 -5.78 -12.49 -16.54
C ARG A 21 -5.25 -12.29 -15.09
N LEU A 22 -4.27 -11.39 -14.93
CA LEU A 22 -3.87 -10.96 -13.59
C LEU A 22 -5.09 -10.47 -12.81
N VAL A 23 -5.22 -10.92 -11.58
CA VAL A 23 -6.27 -10.46 -10.66
C VAL A 23 -5.69 -9.42 -9.71
N ALA A 24 -6.36 -8.26 -9.59
CA ALA A 24 -5.96 -7.21 -8.69
C ALA A 24 -7.15 -6.68 -7.87
N VAL A 25 -6.87 -6.31 -6.61
CA VAL A 25 -7.84 -5.64 -5.73
C VAL A 25 -7.28 -4.29 -5.32
N PHE A 26 -8.00 -3.23 -5.65
CA PHE A 26 -7.64 -1.85 -5.29
C PHE A 26 -8.62 -1.32 -4.24
N VAL A 27 -8.12 -0.89 -3.08
CA VAL A 27 -8.96 -0.30 -2.03
C VAL A 27 -8.72 1.20 -1.96
N GLY A 28 -9.80 1.99 -2.13
CA GLY A 28 -9.71 3.45 -2.20
C GLY A 28 -9.27 3.96 -3.58
N ALA A 29 -9.73 3.32 -4.67
CA ALA A 29 -9.30 3.62 -6.04
C ALA A 29 -10.29 4.50 -6.84
N THR A 30 -11.21 5.19 -6.17
CA THR A 30 -12.12 6.14 -6.82
C THR A 30 -11.58 7.58 -6.87
N SER A 31 -10.31 7.78 -6.50
CA SER A 31 -9.59 9.07 -6.64
C SER A 31 -8.10 8.92 -6.35
N GLY A 32 -7.29 9.85 -6.87
CA GLY A 32 -5.88 10.03 -6.50
C GLY A 32 -5.00 8.83 -6.84
N ILE A 33 -4.16 8.39 -5.89
CA ILE A 33 -3.15 7.34 -6.12
C ILE A 33 -3.77 6.04 -6.64
N GLY A 34 -4.85 5.59 -5.99
CA GLY A 34 -5.50 4.34 -6.35
C GLY A 34 -6.10 4.37 -7.75
N GLU A 35 -6.77 5.46 -8.12
CA GLU A 35 -7.30 5.70 -9.46
C GLU A 35 -6.18 5.73 -10.50
N ALA A 36 -5.13 6.52 -10.26
CA ALA A 36 -4.00 6.63 -11.17
C ALA A 36 -3.32 5.27 -11.41
N THR A 37 -3.14 4.49 -10.34
CA THR A 37 -2.54 3.14 -10.43
C THR A 37 -3.44 2.16 -11.17
N LEU A 38 -4.74 2.19 -10.88
CA LEU A 38 -5.74 1.35 -11.55
C LEU A 38 -5.76 1.57 -13.06
N LYS A 39 -5.74 2.83 -13.51
CA LYS A 39 -5.68 3.17 -14.93
C LYS A 39 -4.39 2.69 -15.61
N GLN A 40 -3.24 2.82 -14.93
CA GLN A 40 -1.99 2.26 -15.47
C GLN A 40 -2.01 0.74 -15.46
N PHE A 41 -2.60 0.09 -14.47
CA PHE A 41 -2.78 -1.37 -14.46
C PHE A 41 -3.66 -1.83 -15.63
N ALA A 42 -4.79 -1.16 -15.87
CA ALA A 42 -5.66 -1.45 -17.02
C ALA A 42 -4.89 -1.32 -18.35
N LYS A 43 -4.12 -0.24 -18.51
CA LYS A 43 -3.36 0.05 -19.74
C LYS A 43 -2.27 -0.99 -20.04
N HIS A 44 -1.56 -1.48 -19.03
CA HIS A 44 -0.33 -2.27 -19.23
C HIS A 44 -0.53 -3.78 -19.07
N THR A 45 -1.69 -4.24 -18.60
CA THR A 45 -1.97 -5.68 -18.38
C THR A 45 -2.75 -6.28 -19.55
N TYR A 46 -2.61 -7.60 -19.76
CA TYR A 46 -3.38 -8.30 -20.76
C TYR A 46 -4.56 -9.04 -20.14
N ARG A 47 -5.80 -8.65 -20.53
CA ARG A 47 -7.08 -9.21 -20.06
C ARG A 47 -7.19 -9.29 -18.54
N PRO A 48 -6.93 -8.23 -17.80
CA PRO A 48 -6.94 -8.27 -16.33
C PRO A 48 -8.35 -8.47 -15.77
N ARG A 49 -8.43 -8.97 -14.54
CA ARG A 49 -9.64 -8.95 -13.72
C ARG A 49 -9.40 -8.09 -12.49
N VAL A 50 -10.11 -6.98 -12.38
CA VAL A 50 -9.87 -5.98 -11.36
C VAL A 50 -11.11 -5.76 -10.50
N TYR A 51 -10.94 -5.85 -9.19
CA TYR A 51 -11.92 -5.40 -8.21
C TYR A 51 -11.42 -4.10 -7.59
N PHE A 52 -12.25 -3.06 -7.57
CA PHE A 52 -11.86 -1.82 -6.93
C PHE A 52 -12.94 -1.27 -6.03
N VAL A 53 -12.52 -0.85 -4.83
CA VAL A 53 -13.41 -0.49 -3.73
C VAL A 53 -13.41 1.02 -3.53
N GLY A 54 -14.61 1.60 -3.37
CA GLY A 54 -14.78 3.01 -3.09
C GLY A 54 -16.18 3.36 -2.61
N ARG A 55 -16.36 4.64 -2.20
CA ARG A 55 -17.61 5.11 -1.60
C ARG A 55 -18.61 5.69 -2.59
N SER A 56 -18.13 6.32 -3.66
CA SER A 56 -18.96 6.99 -4.66
C SER A 56 -19.29 6.03 -5.78
N GLN A 57 -20.57 5.75 -5.97
CA GLN A 57 -21.07 4.95 -7.08
C GLN A 57 -20.76 5.62 -8.43
N GLU A 58 -21.06 6.92 -8.55
CA GLU A 58 -20.81 7.71 -9.74
C GLU A 58 -19.33 7.69 -10.17
N ALA A 59 -18.41 7.91 -9.19
CA ALA A 59 -16.98 7.83 -9.47
C ALA A 59 -16.55 6.41 -9.86
N GLY A 60 -17.16 5.38 -9.26
CA GLY A 60 -16.91 3.99 -9.62
C GLY A 60 -17.30 3.67 -11.05
N GLU A 61 -18.50 4.07 -11.48
CA GLU A 61 -19.00 3.89 -12.84
C GLU A 61 -18.15 4.64 -13.87
N HIS A 62 -17.77 5.89 -13.56
CA HIS A 62 -16.89 6.68 -14.42
C HIS A 62 -15.53 6.00 -14.63
N ILE A 63 -14.89 5.54 -13.55
CA ILE A 63 -13.58 4.87 -13.62
C ILE A 63 -13.69 3.53 -14.33
N THR A 64 -14.79 2.78 -14.15
CA THR A 64 -15.04 1.54 -14.90
C THR A 64 -15.01 1.82 -16.39
N ALA A 65 -15.79 2.81 -16.86
CA ALA A 65 -15.84 3.18 -18.28
C ALA A 65 -14.47 3.61 -18.83
N GLU A 66 -13.69 4.37 -18.06
CA GLU A 66 -12.34 4.78 -18.47
C GLU A 66 -11.38 3.57 -18.56
N CYS A 67 -11.45 2.63 -17.62
CA CYS A 67 -10.63 1.42 -17.65
C CYS A 67 -11.02 0.49 -18.81
N GLU A 68 -12.30 0.35 -19.12
CA GLU A 68 -12.81 -0.40 -20.28
C GLU A 68 -12.35 0.24 -21.60
N ALA A 69 -12.32 1.59 -21.67
CA ALA A 69 -11.78 2.32 -22.82
C ALA A 69 -10.25 2.11 -22.99
N LEU A 70 -9.50 1.96 -21.89
CA LEU A 70 -8.08 1.66 -21.91
C LEU A 70 -7.78 0.19 -22.26
N ASN A 71 -8.66 -0.73 -21.88
CA ASN A 71 -8.50 -2.17 -22.08
C ASN A 71 -9.86 -2.86 -22.19
N SER A 72 -10.36 -2.94 -23.41
CA SER A 72 -11.68 -3.54 -23.71
C SER A 72 -11.77 -5.06 -23.45
N GLU A 73 -10.65 -5.73 -23.28
CA GLU A 73 -10.58 -7.15 -22.93
C GLU A 73 -10.47 -7.40 -21.41
N GLY A 74 -10.34 -6.35 -20.60
CA GLY A 74 -10.30 -6.41 -19.15
C GLY A 74 -11.68 -6.49 -18.51
N GLU A 75 -11.75 -7.02 -17.30
CA GLU A 75 -12.94 -7.06 -16.46
C GLU A 75 -12.72 -6.14 -15.24
N PHE A 76 -13.54 -5.10 -15.10
CA PHE A 76 -13.41 -4.08 -14.05
C PHE A 76 -14.68 -4.04 -13.20
N VAL A 77 -14.58 -4.49 -11.94
CA VAL A 77 -15.72 -4.64 -11.04
C VAL A 77 -15.60 -3.62 -9.91
N PHE A 78 -16.50 -2.64 -9.89
CA PHE A 78 -16.61 -1.71 -8.79
C PHE A 78 -17.36 -2.33 -7.61
N VAL A 79 -16.81 -2.20 -6.41
CA VAL A 79 -17.42 -2.62 -5.16
C VAL A 79 -17.66 -1.39 -4.29
N LYS A 80 -18.91 -1.01 -4.12
CA LYS A 80 -19.28 0.12 -3.26
C LYS A 80 -19.16 -0.29 -1.81
N ALA A 81 -18.18 0.30 -1.11
CA ALA A 81 -18.03 0.13 0.33
C ALA A 81 -17.38 1.37 0.97
N ASP A 82 -17.78 1.67 2.18
CA ASP A 82 -17.14 2.71 2.99
C ASP A 82 -16.26 2.08 4.06
N THR A 83 -14.97 2.07 3.80
CA THR A 83 -13.98 1.54 4.75
C THR A 83 -13.79 2.42 5.98
N SER A 84 -14.37 3.64 5.99
CA SER A 84 -14.35 4.52 7.16
C SER A 84 -15.38 4.14 8.22
N LEU A 85 -16.38 3.34 7.88
CA LEU A 85 -17.42 2.90 8.81
C LEU A 85 -16.92 1.91 9.89
N ILE A 86 -15.70 1.43 9.80
CA ILE A 86 -15.05 0.60 10.83
C ILE A 86 -14.80 1.38 12.14
N GLN A 87 -15.26 2.62 12.26
CA GLN A 87 -14.71 3.58 13.20
C GLN A 87 -15.50 3.95 14.44
N THR A 88 -16.79 3.87 14.45
CA THR A 88 -17.56 4.60 15.48
C THR A 88 -18.32 3.74 16.47
N PRO A 89 -18.99 2.65 16.11
CA PRO A 89 -19.60 1.76 17.09
C PRO A 89 -18.57 0.90 17.83
N GLU A 90 -17.39 0.71 17.27
CA GLU A 90 -16.43 -0.33 17.62
C GLU A 90 -15.31 0.15 18.54
N GLY A 91 -15.26 1.47 18.85
CA GLY A 91 -14.31 2.04 19.79
C GLY A 91 -12.85 2.15 19.29
N LEU A 92 -12.59 1.97 17.99
CA LEU A 92 -11.27 2.23 17.41
C LEU A 92 -11.04 3.73 17.20
N HIS A 93 -9.80 4.17 17.35
CA HIS A 93 -9.42 5.53 16.98
C HIS A 93 -9.36 5.68 15.46
N PHE A 94 -10.04 6.70 14.92
CA PHE A 94 -10.23 6.93 13.49
C PHE A 94 -8.95 6.79 12.64
N ALA A 95 -7.89 7.49 13.04
CA ALA A 95 -6.65 7.48 12.26
C ALA A 95 -6.01 6.09 12.19
N MET A 96 -6.01 5.34 13.30
CA MET A 96 -5.44 3.99 13.33
C MET A 96 -6.37 2.96 12.68
N ALA A 97 -7.69 3.15 12.78
CA ALA A 97 -8.64 2.31 12.06
C ALA A 97 -8.37 2.33 10.56
N LEU A 98 -8.15 3.51 9.97
CA LEU A 98 -7.82 3.65 8.54
C LEU A 98 -6.37 3.29 8.20
N ALA A 99 -5.41 3.72 9.04
CA ALA A 99 -4.01 3.54 8.73
C ALA A 99 -3.53 2.08 8.88
N THR A 100 -4.09 1.34 9.84
CA THR A 100 -3.59 0.01 10.22
C THR A 100 -4.67 -1.07 10.11
N TYR A 101 -5.74 -0.98 10.89
CA TYR A 101 -6.68 -2.09 11.06
C TYR A 101 -7.45 -2.44 9.78
N SER A 102 -8.03 -1.46 9.08
CA SER A 102 -8.79 -1.75 7.86
C SER A 102 -7.91 -2.38 6.77
N ARG A 103 -6.69 -1.87 6.60
CA ARG A 103 -5.72 -2.41 5.63
C ARG A 103 -5.35 -3.84 5.96
N THR A 104 -4.99 -4.09 7.23
CA THR A 104 -4.64 -5.43 7.71
C THR A 104 -5.81 -6.39 7.55
N ARG A 105 -7.05 -5.94 7.79
CA ARG A 105 -8.25 -6.76 7.60
C ARG A 105 -8.44 -7.18 6.13
N PHE A 106 -8.30 -6.26 5.19
CA PHE A 106 -8.33 -6.59 3.76
C PHE A 106 -7.25 -7.62 3.41
N ILE A 107 -6.02 -7.43 3.89
CA ILE A 107 -4.92 -8.35 3.61
C ILE A 107 -5.22 -9.73 4.18
N VAL A 108 -5.64 -9.84 5.44
CA VAL A 108 -5.94 -11.12 6.11
C VAL A 108 -7.01 -11.88 5.34
N ASN A 109 -8.09 -11.21 4.91
CA ASN A 109 -9.18 -11.84 4.19
C ASN A 109 -8.76 -12.30 2.77
N LEU A 110 -7.86 -11.57 2.12
CA LEU A 110 -7.39 -11.90 0.77
C LEU A 110 -6.16 -12.81 0.73
N LEU A 111 -5.48 -13.00 1.88
CA LEU A 111 -4.23 -13.74 1.95
C LEU A 111 -4.34 -15.18 1.43
N PRO A 112 -5.41 -15.96 1.75
CA PRO A 112 -5.57 -17.30 1.20
C PRO A 112 -5.67 -17.34 -0.33
N LEU A 113 -6.30 -16.32 -0.94
CA LEU A 113 -6.39 -16.20 -2.40
C LEU A 113 -5.04 -15.78 -3.02
N LEU A 114 -4.32 -14.88 -2.35
CA LEU A 114 -2.96 -14.50 -2.77
C LEU A 114 -2.02 -15.70 -2.76
N GLN A 115 -2.08 -16.54 -1.75
CA GLN A 115 -1.22 -17.74 -1.65
C GLN A 115 -1.57 -18.81 -2.70
N GLN A 116 -2.80 -18.83 -3.22
CA GLN A 116 -3.21 -19.71 -4.31
C GLN A 116 -2.81 -19.18 -5.70
N ALA A 117 -2.44 -17.90 -5.82
CA ALA A 117 -2.01 -17.34 -7.10
C ALA A 117 -0.76 -18.07 -7.63
N THR A 118 -0.76 -18.35 -8.94
CA THR A 118 0.32 -19.11 -9.59
C THR A 118 1.51 -18.25 -10.03
N SER A 119 1.36 -16.92 -9.95
CA SER A 119 2.39 -15.98 -10.35
C SER A 119 2.61 -14.90 -9.29
N LEU A 120 2.48 -13.65 -9.66
CA LEU A 120 2.75 -12.49 -8.81
C LEU A 120 1.89 -12.47 -7.53
N ARG A 121 2.52 -12.56 -6.36
CA ARG A 121 1.90 -12.51 -5.04
C ARG A 121 2.38 -11.28 -4.30
N ARG A 122 1.59 -10.22 -4.28
CA ARG A 122 2.05 -8.93 -3.78
C ARG A 122 0.97 -8.11 -3.09
N VAL A 123 1.38 -7.47 -2.00
CA VAL A 123 0.60 -6.49 -1.26
C VAL A 123 1.35 -5.16 -1.29
N VAL A 124 0.68 -4.08 -1.71
CA VAL A 124 1.21 -2.72 -1.63
C VAL A 124 0.30 -1.91 -0.70
N SER A 125 0.86 -1.47 0.42
CA SER A 125 0.20 -0.61 1.41
C SER A 125 0.77 0.79 1.33
N VAL A 126 -0.01 1.71 0.80
CA VAL A 126 0.41 3.11 0.61
C VAL A 126 0.11 3.90 1.88
N PHE A 127 1.14 4.35 2.60
CA PHE A 127 0.99 5.22 3.77
C PHE A 127 2.21 6.14 3.95
N THR A 128 3.04 5.95 4.98
CA THR A 128 4.15 6.85 5.32
C THR A 128 5.45 6.09 5.59
N ALA A 129 5.78 5.15 4.72
CA ALA A 129 7.05 4.41 4.75
C ALA A 129 8.28 5.33 4.86
N GLY A 130 9.31 4.90 5.54
CA GLY A 130 10.50 5.70 5.81
C GLY A 130 10.30 6.78 6.89
N LYS A 131 9.13 6.81 7.54
CA LYS A 131 8.79 7.71 8.64
C LYS A 131 8.43 6.96 9.93
N GLU A 132 8.83 5.70 10.00
CA GLU A 132 8.70 4.87 11.18
C GLU A 132 9.35 5.55 12.40
N GLY A 133 8.69 5.46 13.55
CA GLY A 133 9.13 6.07 14.80
C GLY A 133 8.68 5.27 16.01
N PRO A 134 8.87 5.79 17.22
CA PRO A 134 8.53 5.09 18.46
C PRO A 134 7.08 4.61 18.48
N VAL A 135 6.87 3.41 19.05
CA VAL A 135 5.56 2.83 19.29
C VAL A 135 5.26 2.88 20.78
N ASP A 136 4.11 3.47 21.12
CA ASP A 136 3.57 3.45 22.48
C ASP A 136 2.65 2.24 22.62
N THR A 137 3.14 1.18 23.27
CA THR A 137 2.38 -0.06 23.50
C THR A 137 1.23 0.10 24.49
N SER A 138 1.27 1.12 25.34
CA SER A 138 0.16 1.44 26.25
C SER A 138 -0.99 2.17 25.55
N ASN A 139 -0.72 2.69 24.33
CA ASN A 139 -1.65 3.48 23.54
C ASN A 139 -1.52 3.16 22.05
N ILE A 140 -1.63 1.90 21.66
CA ILE A 140 -1.54 1.45 20.25
C ILE A 140 -2.53 2.20 19.36
N GLN A 141 -3.69 2.57 19.90
CA GLN A 141 -4.68 3.39 19.19
C GLN A 141 -4.20 4.83 18.88
N GLY A 142 -3.08 5.30 19.43
CA GLY A 142 -2.54 6.63 19.20
C GLY A 142 -3.47 7.77 19.65
N ARG A 143 -4.31 7.54 20.66
CA ARG A 143 -5.26 8.55 21.18
C ARG A 143 -4.51 9.72 21.79
N LYS A 144 -4.96 10.93 21.50
CA LYS A 144 -4.37 12.20 22.03
C LYS A 144 -2.91 12.43 21.63
N MET A 145 -2.33 11.66 20.71
CA MET A 145 -1.01 11.96 20.14
C MET A 145 -1.07 13.17 19.22
N SER A 146 0.04 13.91 19.12
CA SER A 146 0.21 14.93 18.09
C SER A 146 0.16 14.30 16.69
N MET A 147 -0.19 15.07 15.67
CA MET A 147 -0.30 14.59 14.29
C MET A 147 1.03 13.95 13.80
N LEU A 148 2.17 14.55 14.16
CA LEU A 148 3.49 14.02 13.78
C LEU A 148 3.80 12.71 14.50
N SER A 149 3.55 12.64 15.81
CA SER A 149 3.74 11.42 16.59
C SER A 149 2.81 10.32 16.11
N GLN A 150 1.54 10.63 15.82
CA GLN A 150 0.56 9.68 15.31
C GLN A 150 0.95 9.14 13.93
N ARG A 151 1.52 9.99 13.06
CA ARG A 151 2.04 9.59 11.74
C ARG A 151 3.20 8.60 11.87
N SER A 152 4.21 8.88 12.67
CA SER A 152 5.38 8.01 12.82
C SER A 152 5.04 6.71 13.56
N HIS A 153 4.22 6.78 14.61
CA HIS A 153 3.65 5.63 15.31
C HIS A 153 2.86 4.73 14.35
N GLY A 154 1.91 5.29 13.59
CA GLY A 154 1.13 4.56 12.60
C GLY A 154 1.99 3.96 11.47
N SER A 155 3.06 4.66 11.05
CA SER A 155 4.01 4.13 10.08
C SER A 155 4.67 2.84 10.59
N SER A 156 5.14 2.85 11.83
CA SER A 156 5.70 1.65 12.48
C SER A 156 4.68 0.52 12.59
N LEU A 157 3.45 0.83 13.00
CA LEU A 157 2.39 -0.19 13.11
C LEU A 157 2.09 -0.85 11.77
N VAL A 158 2.03 -0.08 10.68
CA VAL A 158 1.84 -0.63 9.32
C VAL A 158 2.99 -1.57 8.96
N THR A 159 4.25 -1.13 9.12
CA THR A 159 5.42 -1.93 8.78
C THR A 159 5.48 -3.22 9.60
N LEU A 160 5.25 -3.15 10.91
CA LEU A 160 5.24 -4.31 11.82
C LEU A 160 4.08 -5.28 11.51
N SER A 161 2.91 -4.76 11.14
CA SER A 161 1.77 -5.61 10.71
C SER A 161 2.08 -6.36 9.42
N LEU A 162 2.74 -5.72 8.45
CA LEU A 162 3.16 -6.38 7.22
C LEU A 162 4.26 -7.43 7.50
N GLU A 163 5.16 -7.17 8.44
CA GLU A 163 6.17 -8.14 8.87
C GLU A 163 5.53 -9.36 9.54
N ALA A 164 4.55 -9.16 10.42
CA ALA A 164 3.81 -10.25 11.04
C ALA A 164 3.05 -11.12 10.01
N LEU A 165 2.54 -10.49 8.95
CA LEU A 165 1.89 -11.20 7.85
C LEU A 165 2.90 -11.96 6.99
N ALA A 166 4.07 -11.40 6.74
CA ALA A 166 5.13 -12.07 5.98
C ALA A 166 5.67 -13.31 6.69
N GLN A 167 5.70 -13.34 8.03
CA GLN A 167 6.03 -14.54 8.79
C GLN A 167 5.02 -15.68 8.55
N LYS A 168 3.75 -15.35 8.25
CA LYS A 168 2.66 -16.31 7.98
C LYS A 168 2.55 -16.68 6.51
N ALA A 169 2.98 -15.80 5.61
CA ALA A 169 2.94 -15.95 4.17
C ALA A 169 4.26 -15.49 3.54
N PRO A 170 5.38 -16.22 3.77
CA PRO A 170 6.71 -15.83 3.30
C PRO A 170 6.86 -15.86 1.78
N ASP A 171 5.90 -16.44 1.08
CA ASP A 171 5.76 -16.50 -0.37
C ASP A 171 5.01 -15.31 -0.99
N VAL A 172 4.59 -14.36 -0.16
CA VAL A 172 3.98 -13.08 -0.56
C VAL A 172 4.95 -11.93 -0.28
N ALA A 173 5.09 -11.00 -1.22
CA ALA A 173 5.87 -9.79 -1.00
C ALA A 173 4.98 -8.66 -0.44
N PHE A 174 5.44 -7.99 0.60
CA PHE A 174 4.73 -6.92 1.28
C PHE A 174 5.51 -5.61 1.15
N ILE A 175 4.88 -4.58 0.63
CA ILE A 175 5.49 -3.27 0.40
C ILE A 175 4.71 -2.21 1.15
N HIS A 176 5.36 -1.54 2.10
CA HIS A 176 4.91 -0.28 2.67
C HIS A 176 5.53 0.85 1.85
N ASN A 177 4.71 1.72 1.30
CA ASN A 177 5.16 2.80 0.43
C ASN A 177 4.76 4.18 0.96
N PHE A 178 5.67 5.16 0.82
CA PHE A 178 5.37 6.58 0.90
C PHE A 178 5.25 7.15 -0.51
N PRO A 179 4.06 7.61 -0.92
CA PRO A 179 3.82 8.00 -2.31
C PRO A 179 4.38 9.39 -2.70
N GLY A 180 5.01 10.10 -1.75
CA GLY A 180 5.38 11.49 -1.94
C GLY A 180 4.20 12.45 -1.76
N VAL A 181 4.32 13.63 -2.35
CA VAL A 181 3.26 14.64 -2.34
C VAL A 181 2.41 14.44 -3.59
N VAL A 182 1.23 13.86 -3.42
CA VAL A 182 0.30 13.54 -4.52
C VAL A 182 -0.98 14.34 -4.35
N ARG A 183 -1.58 14.74 -5.47
CA ARG A 183 -2.89 15.38 -5.47
C ARG A 183 -3.92 14.38 -4.95
N GLY A 184 -4.59 14.68 -3.84
CA GLY A 184 -5.54 13.72 -3.24
C GLY A 184 -6.48 14.31 -2.22
N GLY A 185 -7.39 13.46 -1.75
CA GLY A 185 -8.43 13.84 -0.77
C GLY A 185 -8.00 13.83 0.69
N THR A 186 -6.71 13.71 1.01
CA THR A 186 -6.20 13.55 2.38
C THR A 186 -6.62 14.69 3.33
N ALA A 187 -6.82 15.90 2.80
CA ALA A 187 -7.31 17.05 3.55
C ALA A 187 -8.84 17.26 3.44
N ARG A 188 -9.59 16.34 2.80
CA ARG A 188 -11.05 16.43 2.74
C ARG A 188 -11.65 16.19 4.12
N GLY A 189 -12.54 17.09 4.56
CA GLY A 189 -13.20 16.97 5.87
C GLY A 189 -12.39 17.49 7.06
N THR A 190 -11.14 17.93 6.88
CA THR A 190 -10.39 18.59 7.94
C THR A 190 -10.74 20.08 8.00
N THR A 191 -11.09 20.57 9.21
CA THR A 191 -11.49 21.94 9.49
C THR A 191 -10.55 22.58 10.52
N GLY A 192 -10.55 23.91 10.60
CA GLY A 192 -9.76 24.69 11.55
C GLY A 192 -8.86 25.74 10.88
N ALA A 193 -8.55 26.83 11.60
CA ALA A 193 -7.79 27.97 11.06
C ALA A 193 -6.40 27.56 10.54
N ALA A 194 -5.67 26.74 11.28
CA ALA A 194 -4.36 26.23 10.86
C ALA A 194 -4.46 25.38 9.57
N MET A 195 -5.52 24.58 9.44
CA MET A 195 -5.75 23.78 8.24
C MET A 195 -6.17 24.65 7.06
N PHE A 196 -6.89 25.74 7.28
CA PHE A 196 -7.21 26.71 6.22
C PHE A 196 -5.94 27.36 5.67
N VAL A 197 -5.05 27.83 6.56
CA VAL A 197 -3.74 28.40 6.16
C VAL A 197 -2.91 27.36 5.41
N PHE A 198 -2.85 26.12 5.91
CA PHE A 198 -2.15 25.02 5.24
C PHE A 198 -2.71 24.79 3.83
N LYS A 199 -4.04 24.70 3.66
CA LYS A 199 -4.68 24.55 2.35
C LYS A 199 -4.41 25.72 1.42
N ALA A 200 -4.41 26.96 1.93
CA ALA A 200 -4.11 28.15 1.15
C ALA A 200 -2.66 28.15 0.65
N VAL A 201 -1.69 27.85 1.53
CA VAL A 201 -0.28 27.70 1.15
C VAL A 201 -0.11 26.58 0.13
N PHE A 202 -0.72 25.42 0.37
CA PHE A 202 -0.63 24.27 -0.55
C PHE A 202 -1.34 24.51 -1.89
N ALA A 203 -2.32 25.40 -1.95
CA ALA A 203 -2.92 25.78 -3.23
C ALA A 203 -1.94 26.53 -4.14
N VAL A 204 -1.00 27.27 -3.56
CA VAL A 204 0.02 28.04 -4.30
C VAL A 204 1.27 27.20 -4.57
N VAL A 205 1.80 26.51 -3.56
CA VAL A 205 3.08 25.77 -3.63
C VAL A 205 2.88 24.34 -4.14
N GLY A 206 1.70 23.77 -3.90
CA GLY A 206 1.37 22.38 -4.26
C GLY A 206 1.66 22.02 -5.73
N PRO A 207 1.26 22.83 -6.71
CA PRO A 207 1.52 22.53 -8.13
C PRO A 207 3.01 22.31 -8.47
N LEU A 208 3.93 22.90 -7.69
CA LEU A 208 5.38 22.73 -7.86
C LEU A 208 5.92 21.49 -7.13
N LEU A 209 5.15 20.94 -6.18
CA LEU A 209 5.57 19.82 -5.32
C LEU A 209 4.86 18.51 -5.65
N TYR A 210 3.70 18.59 -6.34
CA TYR A 210 2.92 17.39 -6.65
C TYR A 210 3.63 16.52 -7.69
N MET A 211 3.74 15.24 -7.37
CA MET A 211 4.02 14.23 -8.38
C MET A 211 2.85 14.19 -9.36
N PRO A 212 3.09 14.22 -10.69
CA PRO A 212 2.02 14.07 -11.68
C PRO A 212 1.25 12.76 -11.49
N ASP A 213 -0.06 12.76 -11.69
CA ASP A 213 -0.91 11.59 -11.47
C ASP A 213 -0.46 10.39 -12.31
N GLN A 214 -0.04 10.65 -13.57
CA GLN A 214 0.50 9.60 -14.44
C GLN A 214 1.78 8.98 -13.85
N GLU A 215 2.74 9.79 -13.41
CA GLU A 215 3.98 9.29 -12.79
C GLU A 215 3.66 8.52 -11.51
N CYS A 216 2.75 9.03 -10.69
CA CYS A 216 2.29 8.36 -9.48
C CYS A 216 1.73 6.97 -9.82
N GLY A 217 0.85 6.87 -10.81
CA GLY A 217 0.30 5.59 -11.27
C GLY A 217 1.36 4.63 -11.78
N GLU A 218 2.29 5.10 -12.61
CA GLU A 218 3.41 4.30 -13.14
C GLU A 218 4.30 3.75 -12.03
N ARG A 219 4.67 4.57 -11.04
CA ARG A 219 5.52 4.14 -9.93
C ARG A 219 4.82 3.11 -9.04
N HIS A 220 3.53 3.28 -8.76
CA HIS A 220 2.79 2.31 -7.94
C HIS A 220 2.52 1.01 -8.71
N LEU A 221 2.32 1.06 -10.02
CA LEU A 221 2.25 -0.13 -10.85
C LEU A 221 3.58 -0.88 -10.84
N PHE A 222 4.72 -0.18 -10.92
CA PHE A 222 6.05 -0.78 -10.81
C PHE A 222 6.27 -1.45 -9.44
N LEU A 223 5.85 -0.83 -8.33
CA LEU A 223 5.87 -1.49 -7.02
C LEU A 223 5.06 -2.79 -7.02
N ALA A 224 3.91 -2.78 -7.67
CA ALA A 224 3.03 -3.93 -7.72
C ALA A 224 3.53 -5.07 -8.61
N THR A 225 4.31 -4.79 -9.66
CA THR A 225 4.60 -5.76 -10.72
C THR A 225 6.07 -6.09 -10.97
N SER A 226 7.02 -5.25 -10.52
CA SER A 226 8.44 -5.45 -10.78
C SER A 226 9.07 -6.54 -9.91
N ALA A 227 10.00 -7.30 -10.47
CA ALA A 227 10.86 -8.24 -9.74
C ALA A 227 11.85 -7.57 -8.77
N ARG A 228 11.85 -6.24 -8.66
CA ARG A 228 12.64 -5.49 -7.68
C ARG A 228 12.28 -5.85 -6.24
N TYR A 229 11.05 -6.28 -5.99
CA TYR A 229 10.52 -6.57 -4.66
C TYR A 229 10.06 -8.03 -4.53
N PRO A 230 10.97 -9.00 -4.55
CA PRO A 230 10.58 -10.41 -4.45
C PRO A 230 10.03 -10.76 -3.06
N ALA A 231 9.30 -11.87 -2.96
CA ALA A 231 8.94 -12.47 -1.68
C ALA A 231 10.17 -13.00 -0.94
N GLY A 232 10.09 -13.16 0.38
CA GLY A 232 11.21 -13.62 1.21
C GLY A 232 11.66 -15.05 0.91
N VAL A 233 10.74 -15.89 0.44
CA VAL A 233 11.03 -17.24 -0.04
C VAL A 233 10.66 -17.29 -1.51
N THR A 234 11.64 -17.08 -2.37
CA THR A 234 11.47 -17.20 -3.83
C THR A 234 12.07 -18.51 -4.28
N GLN A 235 11.23 -19.48 -4.56
CA GLN A 235 11.68 -20.70 -5.26
C GLN A 235 11.47 -20.63 -6.78
N ASN A 236 10.88 -19.55 -7.34
CA ASN A 236 10.64 -19.44 -8.78
C ASN A 236 10.59 -18.00 -9.28
N ALA A 237 10.91 -17.85 -10.55
CA ALA A 237 10.95 -16.63 -11.36
C ALA A 237 9.63 -15.83 -11.48
N ALA A 238 8.60 -16.19 -10.73
CA ALA A 238 7.29 -15.51 -10.71
C ALA A 238 7.27 -14.25 -9.83
N SER A 239 8.42 -13.65 -9.55
CA SER A 239 8.53 -12.48 -8.67
C SER A 239 8.11 -11.16 -9.32
N GLY A 240 7.74 -11.16 -10.59
CA GLY A 240 7.33 -9.97 -11.33
C GLY A 240 8.05 -9.79 -12.67
N VAL A 241 7.87 -8.62 -13.28
CA VAL A 241 8.56 -8.23 -14.51
C VAL A 241 10.08 -8.24 -14.27
N PRO A 242 10.88 -8.95 -15.06
CA PRO A 242 12.32 -9.03 -14.89
C PRO A 242 12.99 -7.66 -14.84
N LEU A 243 14.04 -7.54 -14.04
CA LEU A 243 14.77 -6.28 -13.90
C LEU A 243 15.50 -5.92 -15.20
N ALA A 244 15.59 -4.62 -15.47
CA ALA A 244 16.47 -4.08 -16.48
C ALA A 244 17.91 -4.00 -15.94
N ASP A 245 18.88 -3.89 -16.85
CA ASP A 245 20.28 -3.69 -16.48
C ASP A 245 20.44 -2.45 -15.58
N GLY A 246 21.22 -2.60 -14.53
CA GLY A 246 21.45 -1.53 -13.54
C GLY A 246 20.36 -1.37 -12.47
N VAL A 247 19.22 -2.05 -12.58
CA VAL A 247 18.17 -2.06 -11.55
C VAL A 247 18.37 -3.26 -10.63
N ALA A 248 18.75 -3.02 -9.40
CA ALA A 248 18.97 -4.06 -8.41
C ALA A 248 17.68 -4.44 -7.65
N VAL A 249 17.68 -5.65 -7.06
CA VAL A 249 16.67 -6.07 -6.07
C VAL A 249 16.70 -5.12 -4.87
N ALA A 250 15.53 -4.74 -4.40
CA ALA A 250 15.41 -3.82 -3.27
C ALA A 250 15.88 -4.46 -1.96
N ARG A 251 16.42 -3.62 -1.09
CA ARG A 251 16.76 -3.98 0.28
C ARG A 251 15.48 -3.92 1.12
N GLY A 252 15.19 -4.98 1.86
CA GLY A 252 14.04 -5.01 2.74
C GLY A 252 14.30 -4.38 4.11
N ILE A 253 13.29 -4.39 4.94
CA ILE A 253 13.30 -3.76 6.28
C ILE A 253 14.30 -4.36 7.26
N ASN A 254 14.88 -5.52 6.98
CA ASN A 254 15.93 -6.17 7.76
C ASN A 254 17.34 -5.88 7.22
N GLY A 255 17.48 -5.00 6.24
CA GLY A 255 18.75 -4.65 5.61
C GLY A 255 19.24 -5.63 4.55
N GLN A 256 18.54 -6.74 4.30
CA GLN A 256 18.93 -7.75 3.30
C GLN A 256 18.18 -7.54 1.99
N SER A 257 18.83 -7.79 0.86
CA SER A 257 18.17 -7.77 -0.44
C SER A 257 17.15 -8.90 -0.56
N GLY A 258 15.96 -8.58 -1.06
CA GLY A 258 14.95 -9.59 -1.39
C GLY A 258 14.26 -10.23 -0.17
N SER A 259 14.21 -9.56 0.97
CA SER A 259 13.72 -10.16 2.23
C SER A 259 12.18 -10.26 2.36
N GLY A 260 11.42 -9.86 1.35
CA GLY A 260 9.96 -10.04 1.31
C GLY A 260 9.15 -8.91 1.92
N VAL A 261 9.71 -8.10 2.82
CA VAL A 261 9.05 -6.93 3.39
C VAL A 261 9.88 -5.67 3.12
N TYR A 262 9.25 -4.66 2.57
CA TYR A 262 9.91 -3.45 2.10
C TYR A 262 9.23 -2.21 2.67
N SER A 263 10.01 -1.23 3.12
CA SER A 263 9.58 0.13 3.40
C SER A 263 10.28 1.04 2.39
N VAL A 264 9.52 1.66 1.49
CA VAL A 264 10.06 2.37 0.33
C VAL A 264 9.47 3.77 0.16
N ASP A 265 10.27 4.67 -0.37
CA ASP A 265 9.88 6.04 -0.67
C ASP A 265 9.10 6.17 -2.00
N SER A 266 8.81 7.40 -2.40
CA SER A 266 8.07 7.71 -3.64
C SER A 266 8.80 7.34 -4.93
N HIS A 267 10.09 7.06 -4.86
CA HIS A 267 10.90 6.61 -5.99
C HIS A 267 11.16 5.10 -5.98
N GLY A 268 10.58 4.40 -5.00
CA GLY A 268 10.76 2.96 -4.82
C GLY A 268 12.11 2.58 -4.20
N GLU A 269 12.79 3.54 -3.54
CA GLU A 269 14.02 3.27 -2.83
C GLU A 269 13.76 2.87 -1.37
N SER A 270 14.55 1.92 -0.90
CA SER A 270 14.43 1.37 0.45
C SER A 270 14.73 2.41 1.52
N SER A 271 14.03 2.33 2.64
CA SER A 271 14.28 3.15 3.82
C SER A 271 15.72 3.04 4.30
N GLY A 272 16.22 4.14 4.86
CA GLY A 272 17.61 4.22 5.26
C GLY A 272 17.95 3.48 6.56
N PRO A 273 19.24 3.41 6.93
CA PRO A 273 19.76 2.64 8.07
C PRO A 273 19.08 2.94 9.40
N LYS A 274 18.65 4.19 9.64
CA LYS A 274 17.92 4.56 10.87
C LYS A 274 16.61 3.82 11.05
N VAL A 275 15.86 3.61 9.97
CA VAL A 275 14.60 2.85 10.01
C VAL A 275 14.89 1.38 10.21
N GLU A 276 15.91 0.84 9.54
CA GLU A 276 16.34 -0.55 9.69
C GLU A 276 16.76 -0.86 11.12
N GLU A 277 17.55 0.03 11.75
CA GLU A 277 17.97 -0.10 13.15
C GLU A 277 16.77 -0.04 14.12
N LEU A 278 15.86 0.93 13.92
CA LEU A 278 14.63 1.02 14.72
C LEU A 278 13.81 -0.27 14.65
N LEU A 279 13.59 -0.79 13.44
CA LEU A 279 12.84 -2.03 13.23
C LEU A 279 13.58 -3.25 13.79
N ALA A 280 14.91 -3.28 13.72
CA ALA A 280 15.71 -4.33 14.36
C ALA A 280 15.57 -4.33 15.89
N ASN A 281 15.51 -3.15 16.52
CA ASN A 281 15.24 -3.02 17.95
C ASN A 281 13.82 -3.47 18.29
N PHE A 282 12.81 -3.08 17.50
CA PHE A 282 11.43 -3.56 17.68
C PHE A 282 11.31 -5.09 17.62
N ARG A 283 12.07 -5.76 16.74
CA ARG A 283 12.11 -7.24 16.70
C ARG A 283 12.69 -7.85 17.97
N LYS A 284 13.79 -7.27 18.48
CA LYS A 284 14.39 -7.72 19.75
C LYS A 284 13.43 -7.58 20.94
N ASP A 285 12.60 -6.53 20.91
CA ASP A 285 11.64 -6.22 21.98
C ASP A 285 10.29 -6.94 21.80
N GLY A 286 10.15 -7.86 20.82
CA GLY A 286 8.91 -8.61 20.56
C GLY A 286 7.75 -7.73 20.08
N MET A 287 8.06 -6.59 19.44
CA MET A 287 7.04 -5.64 19.03
C MET A 287 6.18 -6.14 17.87
N VAL A 288 6.72 -6.97 17.00
CA VAL A 288 5.97 -7.60 15.89
C VAL A 288 4.81 -8.42 16.43
N GLU A 289 5.08 -9.26 17.43
CA GLU A 289 4.10 -10.10 18.10
C GLU A 289 3.08 -9.26 18.88
N THR A 290 3.55 -8.21 19.56
CA THR A 290 2.70 -7.30 20.33
C THR A 290 1.67 -6.59 19.43
N VAL A 291 2.11 -6.03 18.31
CA VAL A 291 1.24 -5.36 17.33
C VAL A 291 0.27 -6.35 16.67
N TRP A 292 0.75 -7.56 16.37
CA TRP A 292 -0.09 -8.60 15.79
C TRP A 292 -1.17 -9.07 16.77
N LYS A 293 -0.82 -9.25 18.04
CA LYS A 293 -1.76 -9.65 19.10
C LYS A 293 -2.86 -8.59 19.28
N ASP A 294 -2.50 -7.32 19.38
CA ASP A 294 -3.50 -6.23 19.42
C ASP A 294 -4.43 -6.28 18.20
N THR A 295 -3.88 -6.46 17.00
CA THR A 295 -4.69 -6.58 15.78
C THR A 295 -5.69 -7.73 15.84
N GLN A 296 -5.25 -8.91 16.31
CA GLN A 296 -6.12 -10.08 16.47
C GLN A 296 -7.22 -9.83 17.52
N GLU A 297 -6.86 -9.23 18.66
CA GLU A 297 -7.80 -8.90 19.72
C GLU A 297 -8.87 -7.92 19.23
N GLN A 298 -8.47 -6.86 18.51
CA GLN A 298 -9.43 -5.90 17.95
C GLN A 298 -10.35 -6.57 16.91
N PHE A 299 -9.82 -7.37 16.00
CA PHE A 299 -10.65 -8.05 15.00
C PHE A 299 -11.63 -9.02 15.65
N THR A 300 -11.17 -9.86 16.57
CA THR A 300 -12.04 -10.80 17.28
C THR A 300 -13.10 -10.08 18.12
N ARG A 301 -12.71 -9.01 18.81
CA ARG A 301 -13.65 -8.19 19.59
C ARG A 301 -14.77 -7.58 18.73
N ILE A 302 -14.42 -7.12 17.53
CA ILE A 302 -15.35 -6.37 16.66
C ILE A 302 -16.19 -7.31 15.79
N THR A 303 -15.59 -8.35 15.24
CA THR A 303 -16.24 -9.18 14.21
C THR A 303 -16.40 -10.65 14.62
N GLY A 304 -15.96 -11.03 15.81
CA GLY A 304 -15.97 -12.42 16.28
C GLY A 304 -14.88 -13.32 15.66
N THR A 305 -14.18 -12.85 14.60
CA THR A 305 -13.20 -13.66 13.88
C THR A 305 -11.98 -12.84 13.45
N LEU A 306 -10.84 -13.52 13.24
CA LEU A 306 -9.65 -12.88 12.66
C LEU A 306 -9.83 -12.59 11.15
N ALA A 307 -10.46 -13.49 10.43
CA ALA A 307 -10.80 -13.37 9.00
C ALA A 307 -12.27 -13.78 8.78
N VAL A 308 -12.87 -13.37 7.67
CA VAL A 308 -14.23 -13.74 7.27
C VAL A 308 -14.16 -14.73 6.11
#